data_41ba1b647340063c8ea2c6600577dd04
#
_entry.id   41ba1b647340063c8ea2c6600577dd04
#
_cell.length_a   1.000
_cell.length_b   1.000
_cell.length_c   1.000
_cell.angle_alpha   90.00
_cell.angle_beta   90.00
_cell.angle_gamma   90.00
#
_symmetry.space_group_name_H-M   'P 1'
#
loop_
_entity.id
_entity.type
_entity.pdbx_description
1 polymer ?
#
loop_
_entity_poly.entity_id
_entity_poly.type
_entity_poly.pdbx_seq_one_letter_code
_entity_poly.pdbx_strand_id
1 'polypeptide(L)'
;MRNIRHYILLCILTGGFSIGAAAEEIIAIKADRIDTVTSGVIENGIIVIADGKIKAIGNDIEIPEAAEIIDVPDKTIFPGLVNPSSRIGLSQSARGGPASNPHYRVVDELYPHQDQYKRILGAGFTTLGLLPGEKGFVRYYPGYGYWPDSGPPSTGIAGQGAIVRPTGQNPEEMIVAESGFVMIHFQANDKVKNVITSALDSAKGKMSSTEPKVLPLVLALQGKVPTFVLCNSPGEILHLLKLLEPYNKMKLVLVEGNETYRVTKELVKRKIPVVLPAQIEFESNTRTRINVPRMLAEAEVKIAIRPEFDNVAGHEDFLRKIAELVKSGLNREIAKKAITIHPAEMLGIDYRLGSLDVGKDANLLILSGDPLDVGTTIDKVMIEGKIVHEAP
;
A
#
# COMPACT_ATOMS: atom_id res chain seq x y z
N MET A 1 -78.13 34.12 1.93
CA MET A 1 -78.89 32.85 1.95
C MET A 1 -77.92 31.73 1.61
N ARG A 2 -77.88 30.79 2.52
CA ARG A 2 -77.29 29.42 2.51
C ARG A 2 -75.84 29.21 2.15
N ASN A 3 -75.00 29.13 3.20
CA ASN A 3 -73.67 28.52 3.26
C ASN A 3 -73.75 27.01 3.07
N ILE A 4 -72.93 26.46 2.15
CA ILE A 4 -72.64 25.03 2.07
C ILE A 4 -71.13 24.88 2.36
N ARG A 5 -70.79 24.39 3.58
CA ARG A 5 -69.46 23.96 3.97
C ARG A 5 -69.22 22.55 3.43
N HIS A 6 -68.25 22.41 2.51
CA HIS A 6 -67.71 21.10 2.13
C HIS A 6 -66.60 20.73 3.09
N TYR A 7 -66.74 19.67 3.87
CA TYR A 7 -65.69 19.02 4.62
C TYR A 7 -64.97 18.05 3.67
N ILE A 8 -63.70 18.36 3.37
CA ILE A 8 -62.80 17.43 2.70
C ILE A 8 -62.16 16.58 3.80
N LEU A 9 -62.51 15.28 3.83
CA LEU A 9 -61.94 14.28 4.69
C LEU A 9 -60.61 13.85 4.09
N LEU A 10 -59.47 14.31 4.68
CA LEU A 10 -58.13 13.94 4.26
C LEU A 10 -57.78 12.60 4.94
N CYS A 11 -57.89 11.49 4.20
CA CYS A 11 -57.35 10.20 4.63
C CYS A 11 -55.83 10.23 4.46
N ILE A 12 -55.09 10.38 5.59
CA ILE A 12 -53.63 10.18 5.63
C ILE A 12 -53.42 8.68 5.69
N LEU A 13 -53.08 8.06 4.53
CA LEU A 13 -52.47 6.73 4.48
C LEU A 13 -51.04 6.85 5.00
N THR A 14 -50.81 6.50 6.25
CA THR A 14 -49.48 6.23 6.79
C THR A 14 -49.00 4.87 6.25
N GLY A 15 -48.47 4.88 5.05
CA GLY A 15 -47.67 3.76 4.54
C GLY A 15 -46.39 3.70 5.35
N GLY A 16 -46.31 2.82 6.33
CA GLY A 16 -45.06 2.50 7.02
C GLY A 16 -44.08 1.85 6.04
N PHE A 17 -43.15 2.62 5.54
CA PHE A 17 -41.93 2.07 4.91
C PHE A 17 -41.13 1.46 6.07
N SER A 18 -41.26 0.16 6.29
CA SER A 18 -40.28 -0.63 7.02
C SER A 18 -39.00 -0.64 6.13
N ILE A 19 -38.06 0.25 6.42
CA ILE A 19 -36.69 0.07 6.00
C ILE A 19 -36.24 -1.19 6.74
N GLY A 20 -36.27 -2.33 6.06
CA GLY A 20 -35.65 -3.55 6.55
C GLY A 20 -34.16 -3.22 6.77
N ALA A 21 -33.74 -3.12 8.03
CA ALA A 21 -32.33 -3.14 8.36
C ALA A 21 -31.79 -4.43 7.76
N ALA A 22 -30.88 -4.32 6.79
CA ALA A 22 -30.11 -5.48 6.34
C ALA A 22 -29.48 -6.07 7.61
N ALA A 23 -29.71 -7.35 7.87
CA ALA A 23 -29.09 -8.00 9.02
C ALA A 23 -27.59 -7.82 8.90
N GLU A 24 -26.95 -7.32 9.94
CA GLU A 24 -25.51 -7.15 10.02
C GLU A 24 -24.88 -8.52 9.81
N GLU A 25 -24.08 -8.69 8.76
CA GLU A 25 -23.37 -9.93 8.47
C GLU A 25 -22.23 -10.07 9.47
N ILE A 26 -22.39 -10.95 10.45
CA ILE A 26 -21.38 -11.19 11.49
C ILE A 26 -20.68 -12.50 11.19
N ILE A 27 -19.35 -12.47 11.14
CA ILE A 27 -18.50 -13.62 10.91
C ILE A 27 -17.58 -13.80 12.11
N ALA A 28 -17.45 -15.04 12.60
CA ALA A 28 -16.46 -15.41 13.61
C ALA A 28 -15.47 -16.42 13.02
N ILE A 29 -14.20 -16.07 12.95
CA ILE A 29 -13.13 -16.96 12.48
C ILE A 29 -12.40 -17.52 13.71
N LYS A 30 -12.35 -18.86 13.81
CA LYS A 30 -11.54 -19.58 14.80
C LYS A 30 -10.32 -20.16 14.11
N ALA A 31 -9.14 -19.95 14.69
CA ALA A 31 -7.89 -20.48 14.16
C ALA A 31 -6.91 -20.82 15.28
N ASP A 32 -6.04 -21.78 15.04
CA ASP A 32 -5.01 -22.17 16.03
C ASP A 32 -4.03 -21.02 16.28
N ARG A 33 -3.82 -20.17 15.26
CA ARG A 33 -2.88 -19.07 15.39
C ARG A 33 -3.40 -17.81 14.66
N ILE A 34 -3.35 -16.68 15.35
CA ILE A 34 -3.62 -15.36 14.77
C ILE A 34 -2.38 -14.49 15.02
N ASP A 35 -1.67 -14.13 13.95
CA ASP A 35 -0.55 -13.20 14.02
C ASP A 35 -1.05 -11.79 13.71
N THR A 36 -1.16 -10.95 14.71
CA THR A 36 -1.69 -9.59 14.58
C THR A 36 -0.69 -8.62 13.96
N VAL A 37 0.61 -8.96 13.96
CA VAL A 37 1.76 -8.15 13.56
C VAL A 37 2.10 -7.03 14.55
N THR A 38 1.10 -6.40 15.16
CA THR A 38 1.27 -5.25 16.07
C THR A 38 1.24 -5.68 17.55
N SER A 39 0.35 -6.59 17.91
CA SER A 39 0.10 -7.02 19.29
C SER A 39 0.60 -8.43 19.58
N GLY A 40 1.38 -9.03 18.65
CA GLY A 40 1.93 -10.38 18.77
C GLY A 40 0.99 -11.46 18.26
N VAL A 41 1.27 -12.70 18.66
CA VAL A 41 0.55 -13.89 18.23
C VAL A 41 -0.45 -14.32 19.31
N ILE A 42 -1.67 -14.66 18.90
CA ILE A 42 -2.74 -15.20 19.72
C ILE A 42 -2.90 -16.67 19.33
N GLU A 43 -2.65 -17.59 20.25
CA GLU A 43 -2.86 -19.02 20.05
C GLU A 43 -4.31 -19.39 20.37
N ASN A 44 -4.92 -20.27 19.57
CA ASN A 44 -6.34 -20.66 19.64
C ASN A 44 -7.27 -19.43 19.67
N GLY A 45 -7.04 -18.51 18.74
CA GLY A 45 -7.71 -17.22 18.72
C GLY A 45 -9.03 -17.19 17.95
N ILE A 46 -9.82 -16.19 18.26
CA ILE A 46 -11.09 -15.86 17.59
C ILE A 46 -11.02 -14.43 17.09
N ILE A 47 -11.48 -14.21 15.84
CA ILE A 47 -11.71 -12.88 15.27
C ILE A 47 -13.20 -12.76 14.99
N VAL A 48 -13.86 -11.75 15.55
CA VAL A 48 -15.24 -11.39 15.22
C VAL A 48 -15.23 -10.20 14.26
N ILE A 49 -15.90 -10.36 13.13
CA ILE A 49 -16.00 -9.37 12.04
C ILE A 49 -17.48 -9.00 11.87
N ALA A 50 -17.73 -7.70 11.78
CA ALA A 50 -19.07 -7.20 11.39
C ALA A 50 -18.90 -5.92 10.58
N ASP A 51 -19.74 -5.70 9.58
CA ASP A 51 -19.63 -4.59 8.60
C ASP A 51 -18.24 -4.49 7.96
N GLY A 52 -17.62 -5.64 7.67
CA GLY A 52 -16.27 -5.69 7.07
C GLY A 52 -15.13 -5.27 7.98
N LYS A 53 -15.37 -5.05 9.29
CA LYS A 53 -14.37 -4.60 10.28
C LYS A 53 -14.21 -5.61 11.41
N ILE A 54 -12.99 -5.65 11.94
CA ILE A 54 -12.68 -6.43 13.14
C ILE A 54 -13.33 -5.74 14.35
N LYS A 55 -14.27 -6.43 14.99
CA LYS A 55 -14.98 -5.94 16.19
C LYS A 55 -14.32 -6.46 17.47
N ALA A 56 -13.83 -7.69 17.45
CA ALA A 56 -13.11 -8.29 18.57
C ALA A 56 -12.05 -9.28 18.06
N ILE A 57 -10.98 -9.45 18.83
CA ILE A 57 -9.91 -10.40 18.56
C ILE A 57 -9.28 -10.85 19.88
N GLY A 58 -9.10 -12.15 20.10
CA GLY A 58 -8.52 -12.72 21.34
C GLY A 58 -8.81 -14.21 21.46
N ASN A 59 -8.44 -14.80 22.61
CA ASN A 59 -8.71 -16.23 22.92
C ASN A 59 -10.09 -16.43 23.55
N ASP A 60 -10.52 -15.52 24.43
CA ASP A 60 -11.77 -15.64 25.22
C ASP A 60 -12.80 -14.63 24.68
N ILE A 61 -13.06 -14.69 23.36
CA ILE A 61 -14.04 -13.81 22.71
C ILE A 61 -15.39 -14.51 22.67
N GLU A 62 -16.42 -13.85 23.20
CA GLU A 62 -17.81 -14.28 23.05
C GLU A 62 -18.26 -14.14 21.59
N ILE A 63 -18.69 -15.26 21.00
CA ILE A 63 -19.16 -15.30 19.62
C ILE A 63 -20.66 -14.99 19.64
N PRO A 64 -21.12 -13.94 18.91
CA PRO A 64 -22.54 -13.65 18.80
C PRO A 64 -23.32 -14.84 18.21
N GLU A 65 -24.52 -15.13 18.74
CA GLU A 65 -25.36 -16.24 18.27
C GLU A 65 -25.69 -16.17 16.77
N ALA A 66 -25.77 -14.96 16.22
CA ALA A 66 -26.05 -14.72 14.80
C ALA A 66 -24.82 -14.82 13.89
N ALA A 67 -23.62 -15.10 14.44
CA ALA A 67 -22.39 -15.13 13.65
C ALA A 67 -22.28 -16.40 12.81
N GLU A 68 -21.92 -16.25 11.53
CA GLU A 68 -21.40 -17.35 10.73
C GLU A 68 -20.02 -17.76 11.27
N ILE A 69 -19.86 -19.05 11.61
CA ILE A 69 -18.59 -19.55 12.14
C ILE A 69 -17.76 -20.17 11.02
N ILE A 70 -16.58 -19.62 10.81
CA ILE A 70 -15.53 -20.18 9.95
C ILE A 70 -14.47 -20.79 10.88
N ASP A 71 -14.47 -22.12 11.00
CA ASP A 71 -13.50 -22.84 11.82
C ASP A 71 -12.37 -23.37 10.92
N VAL A 72 -11.14 -22.94 11.18
CA VAL A 72 -9.97 -23.26 10.38
C VAL A 72 -8.84 -23.79 11.30
N PRO A 73 -8.99 -25.04 11.78
CA PRO A 73 -7.96 -25.70 12.58
C PRO A 73 -6.66 -25.85 11.79
N ASP A 74 -5.54 -25.88 12.48
CA ASP A 74 -4.19 -25.99 11.91
C ASP A 74 -3.82 -24.85 10.94
N LYS A 75 -4.51 -23.71 11.02
CA LYS A 75 -4.26 -22.54 10.17
C LYS A 75 -3.76 -21.32 10.95
N THR A 76 -3.05 -20.48 10.23
CA THR A 76 -2.63 -19.17 10.72
C THR A 76 -3.41 -18.07 10.01
N ILE A 77 -3.98 -17.16 10.80
CA ILE A 77 -4.55 -15.92 10.28
C ILE A 77 -3.48 -14.83 10.31
N PHE A 78 -3.33 -14.13 9.20
CA PHE A 78 -2.33 -13.08 9.01
C PHE A 78 -2.95 -11.87 8.29
N PRO A 79 -2.48 -10.62 8.52
CA PRO A 79 -2.96 -9.47 7.76
C PRO A 79 -2.71 -9.62 6.27
N GLY A 80 -3.59 -9.09 5.45
CA GLY A 80 -3.37 -9.00 4.01
C GLY A 80 -2.10 -8.22 3.66
N LEU A 81 -1.38 -8.68 2.64
CA LEU A 81 -0.14 -8.06 2.18
C LEU A 81 -0.42 -6.70 1.53
N VAL A 82 0.47 -5.75 1.77
CA VAL A 82 0.41 -4.39 1.23
C VAL A 82 1.64 -4.14 0.34
N ASN A 83 1.42 -3.93 -0.95
CA ASN A 83 2.48 -3.47 -1.86
C ASN A 83 2.40 -1.95 -2.02
N PRO A 84 3.33 -1.16 -1.47
CA PRO A 84 3.25 0.31 -1.50
C PRO A 84 3.69 0.92 -2.84
N SER A 85 4.17 0.11 -3.79
CA SER A 85 4.83 0.61 -4.99
C SER A 85 4.62 -0.36 -6.16
N SER A 86 3.53 -0.19 -6.92
CA SER A 86 3.16 -1.05 -8.04
C SER A 86 2.59 -0.26 -9.22
N ARG A 87 2.73 -0.83 -10.41
CA ARG A 87 2.02 -0.41 -11.62
C ARG A 87 1.28 -1.57 -12.28
N ILE A 88 1.13 -2.66 -11.56
CA ILE A 88 0.46 -3.84 -12.10
C ILE A 88 -1.00 -3.53 -12.44
N GLY A 89 -1.47 -4.02 -13.57
CA GLY A 89 -2.82 -3.75 -14.06
C GLY A 89 -3.01 -2.36 -14.69
N LEU A 90 -1.98 -1.49 -14.71
CA LEU A 90 -2.05 -0.20 -15.39
C LEU A 90 -1.49 -0.27 -16.81
N SER A 91 -2.05 0.55 -17.70
CA SER A 91 -1.51 0.75 -19.03
C SER A 91 -0.14 1.44 -18.96
N GLN A 92 0.71 1.19 -19.96
CA GLN A 92 1.98 1.90 -20.06
C GLN A 92 1.72 3.30 -20.65
N SER A 93 1.99 4.34 -19.88
CA SER A 93 1.95 5.70 -20.38
C SER A 93 3.35 6.12 -20.83
N ALA A 94 3.55 6.32 -22.12
CA ALA A 94 4.81 6.80 -22.68
C ALA A 94 4.93 8.32 -22.47
N ARG A 95 5.70 8.76 -21.48
CA ARG A 95 5.97 10.19 -21.23
C ARG A 95 7.46 10.37 -20.98
N GLY A 96 8.14 11.08 -21.85
CA GLY A 96 9.56 11.37 -21.75
C GLY A 96 9.85 12.77 -21.22
N GLY A 97 10.99 12.93 -20.53
CA GLY A 97 11.57 14.20 -20.12
C GLY A 97 11.09 14.77 -18.79
N PRO A 98 11.79 15.82 -18.28
CA PRO A 98 11.44 16.49 -17.04
C PRO A 98 10.08 17.20 -17.16
N ALA A 99 9.14 16.84 -16.28
CA ALA A 99 7.78 17.39 -16.30
C ALA A 99 7.24 17.61 -14.88
N SER A 100 6.24 18.48 -14.76
CA SER A 100 5.48 18.68 -13.54
C SER A 100 4.00 18.45 -13.81
N ASN A 101 3.50 17.29 -13.40
CA ASN A 101 2.14 16.83 -13.63
C ASN A 101 1.39 16.55 -12.32
N PRO A 102 1.37 17.45 -11.31
CA PRO A 102 0.77 17.16 -10.02
C PRO A 102 -0.72 16.83 -10.08
N HIS A 103 -1.40 17.23 -11.15
CA HIS A 103 -2.82 16.97 -11.38
C HIS A 103 -3.12 15.61 -12.04
N TYR A 104 -2.08 14.92 -12.54
CA TYR A 104 -2.28 13.59 -13.11
C TYR A 104 -2.62 12.59 -12.02
N ARG A 105 -3.68 11.81 -12.22
CA ARG A 105 -4.19 10.83 -11.25
C ARG A 105 -4.06 9.43 -11.86
N VAL A 106 -3.31 8.57 -11.22
CA VAL A 106 -3.14 7.19 -11.72
C VAL A 106 -4.44 6.38 -11.68
N VAL A 107 -5.36 6.75 -10.82
CA VAL A 107 -6.67 6.09 -10.71
C VAL A 107 -7.48 6.17 -12.01
N ASP A 108 -7.24 7.18 -12.86
CA ASP A 108 -7.91 7.34 -14.15
C ASP A 108 -7.46 6.28 -15.19
N GLU A 109 -6.40 5.50 -14.91
CA GLU A 109 -5.94 4.35 -15.70
C GLU A 109 -6.51 3.00 -15.19
N LEU A 110 -7.25 2.98 -14.09
CA LEU A 110 -7.68 1.77 -13.42
C LEU A 110 -8.73 1.02 -14.24
N TYR A 111 -8.48 -0.27 -14.49
CA TYR A 111 -9.42 -1.17 -15.16
C TYR A 111 -9.61 -2.44 -14.33
N PRO A 112 -10.82 -2.68 -13.77
CA PRO A 112 -11.07 -3.74 -12.78
C PRO A 112 -10.87 -5.16 -13.32
N HIS A 113 -11.16 -5.39 -14.60
CA HIS A 113 -11.20 -6.72 -15.20
C HIS A 113 -9.83 -7.20 -15.73
N GLN A 114 -8.74 -6.80 -15.07
CA GLN A 114 -7.41 -7.32 -15.35
C GLN A 114 -7.22 -8.70 -14.72
N ASP A 115 -6.93 -9.72 -15.51
CA ASP A 115 -6.65 -11.09 -15.01
C ASP A 115 -5.52 -11.12 -13.97
N GLN A 116 -4.61 -10.15 -14.05
CA GLN A 116 -3.50 -10.00 -13.11
C GLN A 116 -3.98 -9.80 -11.68
N TYR A 117 -5.07 -9.05 -11.45
CA TYR A 117 -5.59 -8.78 -10.10
C TYR A 117 -6.03 -10.05 -9.39
N LYS A 118 -6.68 -10.97 -10.09
CA LYS A 118 -7.09 -12.28 -9.54
C LYS A 118 -5.89 -13.08 -9.05
N ARG A 119 -4.79 -13.09 -9.81
CA ARG A 119 -3.56 -13.81 -9.44
C ARG A 119 -2.84 -13.14 -8.27
N ILE A 120 -2.86 -11.80 -8.21
CA ILE A 120 -2.27 -11.03 -7.09
C ILE A 120 -3.03 -11.28 -5.80
N LEU A 121 -4.37 -11.38 -5.86
CA LEU A 121 -5.17 -11.79 -4.71
C LEU A 121 -4.74 -13.17 -4.21
N GLY A 122 -4.58 -14.15 -5.11
CA GLY A 122 -4.07 -15.47 -4.75
C GLY A 122 -2.67 -15.45 -4.13
N ALA A 123 -1.87 -14.44 -4.44
CA ALA A 123 -0.57 -14.19 -3.80
C ALA A 123 -0.68 -13.42 -2.47
N GLY A 124 -1.90 -13.15 -1.96
CA GLY A 124 -2.16 -12.55 -0.66
C GLY A 124 -2.15 -11.02 -0.62
N PHE A 125 -1.97 -10.33 -1.75
CA PHE A 125 -2.01 -8.88 -1.76
C PHE A 125 -3.45 -8.37 -1.71
N THR A 126 -3.79 -7.68 -0.64
CA THR A 126 -5.11 -7.07 -0.44
C THR A 126 -5.10 -5.57 -0.74
N THR A 127 -3.92 -4.97 -0.84
CA THR A 127 -3.76 -3.53 -1.02
C THR A 127 -2.55 -3.20 -1.87
N LEU A 128 -2.73 -2.31 -2.85
CA LEU A 128 -1.69 -1.83 -3.76
C LEU A 128 -1.63 -0.30 -3.72
N GLY A 129 -0.44 0.26 -3.54
CA GLY A 129 -0.12 1.65 -3.83
C GLY A 129 0.27 1.80 -5.30
N LEU A 130 -0.60 2.33 -6.13
CA LEU A 130 -0.37 2.48 -7.56
C LEU A 130 0.41 3.75 -7.87
N LEU A 131 1.55 3.59 -8.54
CA LEU A 131 2.44 4.68 -8.91
C LEU A 131 1.98 5.36 -10.21
N PRO A 132 1.88 6.70 -10.23
CA PRO A 132 1.73 7.46 -11.48
C PRO A 132 3.02 7.47 -12.28
N GLY A 133 2.93 7.63 -13.59
CA GLY A 133 4.07 7.74 -14.48
C GLY A 133 4.47 6.41 -15.14
N GLU A 134 5.59 6.40 -15.84
CA GLU A 134 6.05 5.26 -16.63
C GLU A 134 6.58 4.11 -15.79
N LYS A 135 6.52 2.89 -16.35
CA LYS A 135 7.37 1.75 -15.96
C LYS A 135 8.82 2.00 -16.39
N GLY A 136 9.45 2.99 -15.82
CA GLY A 136 10.86 3.24 -15.98
C GLY A 136 11.67 2.54 -14.88
N PHE A 137 11.38 1.27 -14.61
CA PHE A 137 12.28 0.48 -13.79
C PHE A 137 13.49 0.14 -14.66
N VAL A 138 14.56 0.89 -14.46
CA VAL A 138 15.84 0.56 -15.03
C VAL A 138 16.28 -0.76 -14.40
N ARG A 139 16.15 -1.86 -15.14
CA ARG A 139 16.67 -3.16 -14.69
C ARG A 139 18.18 -3.07 -14.63
N TYR A 140 18.73 -3.19 -13.45
CA TYR A 140 20.14 -3.48 -13.28
C TYR A 140 20.35 -4.98 -13.51
N TYR A 141 21.00 -5.33 -14.61
CA TYR A 141 21.50 -6.68 -14.83
C TYR A 141 22.98 -6.73 -14.38
N PRO A 142 23.31 -7.52 -13.35
CA PRO A 142 24.71 -7.72 -12.97
C PRO A 142 25.53 -8.15 -14.20
N GLY A 143 26.52 -7.32 -14.60
CA GLY A 143 27.38 -7.58 -15.77
C GLY A 143 26.93 -6.92 -17.07
N TYR A 144 25.72 -6.39 -17.20
CA TYR A 144 25.22 -5.75 -18.43
C TYR A 144 24.81 -4.27 -18.23
N GLY A 145 24.89 -3.76 -17.00
CA GLY A 145 24.50 -2.38 -16.71
C GLY A 145 22.98 -2.16 -16.72
N TYR A 146 22.58 -0.89 -16.78
CA TYR A 146 21.20 -0.48 -16.85
C TYR A 146 20.64 -0.65 -18.26
N TRP A 147 19.59 -1.43 -18.43
CA TRP A 147 18.88 -1.57 -19.71
C TRP A 147 17.54 -0.84 -19.62
N PRO A 148 17.32 0.24 -20.36
CA PRO A 148 16.00 0.89 -20.41
C PRO A 148 15.06 0.05 -21.28
N ASP A 149 13.97 -0.46 -20.68
CA ASP A 149 12.94 -1.18 -21.43
C ASP A 149 12.13 -0.27 -22.37
N SER A 150 12.18 1.04 -22.20
CA SER A 150 11.54 2.04 -23.08
C SER A 150 11.93 3.45 -22.66
N GLY A 151 12.71 4.15 -23.43
CA GLY A 151 13.01 5.58 -23.29
C GLY A 151 13.52 6.05 -21.90
N PRO A 152 13.96 7.30 -21.77
CA PRO A 152 14.31 7.85 -20.47
C PRO A 152 13.05 7.98 -19.61
N PRO A 153 13.08 7.50 -18.32
CA PRO A 153 11.95 7.65 -17.42
C PRO A 153 11.56 9.13 -17.31
N SER A 154 10.26 9.39 -17.22
CA SER A 154 9.77 10.74 -16.92
C SER A 154 10.30 11.17 -15.56
N THR A 155 11.00 12.30 -15.50
CA THR A 155 11.54 12.86 -14.27
C THR A 155 10.78 14.09 -13.82
N GLY A 156 10.89 14.47 -12.56
CA GLY A 156 10.15 15.58 -11.97
C GLY A 156 8.94 15.11 -11.16
N ILE A 157 7.82 15.82 -11.23
CA ILE A 157 6.60 15.48 -10.51
C ILE A 157 5.70 14.63 -11.41
N ALA A 158 5.59 13.34 -11.10
CA ALA A 158 4.89 12.37 -11.92
C ALA A 158 3.35 12.48 -11.79
N GLY A 159 2.85 12.81 -10.61
CA GLY A 159 1.42 12.92 -10.33
C GLY A 159 1.01 12.35 -8.97
N GLN A 160 -0.26 11.96 -8.88
CA GLN A 160 -0.88 11.43 -7.68
C GLN A 160 -1.00 9.91 -7.79
N GLY A 161 -0.47 9.21 -6.81
CA GLY A 161 -0.67 7.78 -6.64
C GLY A 161 -2.01 7.47 -5.99
N ALA A 162 -2.59 6.34 -6.35
CA ALA A 162 -3.82 5.82 -5.76
C ALA A 162 -3.54 4.62 -4.86
N ILE A 163 -4.41 4.39 -3.89
CA ILE A 163 -4.39 3.18 -3.08
C ILE A 163 -5.63 2.39 -3.43
N VAL A 164 -5.44 1.13 -3.82
CA VAL A 164 -6.53 0.29 -4.30
C VAL A 164 -6.47 -1.11 -3.68
N ARG A 165 -7.63 -1.78 -3.66
CA ARG A 165 -7.73 -3.23 -3.48
C ARG A 165 -7.77 -3.89 -4.86
N PRO A 166 -7.09 -5.03 -5.10
CA PRO A 166 -7.08 -5.68 -6.41
C PRO A 166 -8.35 -6.52 -6.67
N THR A 167 -9.52 -6.00 -6.29
CA THR A 167 -10.82 -6.63 -6.50
C THR A 167 -11.92 -5.56 -6.56
N GLY A 168 -12.94 -5.77 -7.36
CA GLY A 168 -14.10 -4.89 -7.57
C GLY A 168 -14.70 -5.11 -8.94
N GLN A 169 -15.98 -4.78 -9.11
CA GLN A 169 -16.69 -4.86 -10.39
C GLN A 169 -16.47 -3.60 -11.23
N ASN A 170 -16.17 -2.48 -10.57
CA ASN A 170 -15.91 -1.18 -11.17
C ASN A 170 -14.74 -0.49 -10.44
N PRO A 171 -14.14 0.57 -11.02
CA PRO A 171 -13.01 1.27 -10.40
C PRO A 171 -13.30 1.80 -9.00
N GLU A 172 -14.50 2.29 -8.75
CA GLU A 172 -14.91 2.90 -7.48
C GLU A 172 -14.84 1.88 -6.32
N GLU A 173 -15.22 0.63 -6.58
CA GLU A 173 -15.13 -0.45 -5.58
C GLU A 173 -13.69 -0.85 -5.26
N MET A 174 -12.75 -0.63 -6.19
CA MET A 174 -11.33 -0.90 -5.97
C MET A 174 -10.64 0.18 -5.15
N ILE A 175 -11.15 1.42 -5.16
CA ILE A 175 -10.47 2.57 -4.59
C ILE A 175 -10.55 2.58 -3.06
N VAL A 176 -9.39 2.61 -2.40
CA VAL A 176 -9.23 2.91 -0.98
C VAL A 176 -8.94 4.40 -0.78
N ALA A 177 -8.11 4.98 -1.65
CA ALA A 177 -7.83 6.42 -1.72
C ALA A 177 -7.43 6.81 -3.15
N GLU A 178 -8.15 7.77 -3.76
CA GLU A 178 -7.88 8.24 -5.12
C GLU A 178 -6.56 8.99 -5.26
N SER A 179 -6.19 9.73 -4.22
CA SER A 179 -5.01 10.60 -4.17
C SER A 179 -4.25 10.31 -2.88
N GLY A 180 -3.72 9.09 -2.76
CA GLY A 180 -3.06 8.59 -1.56
C GLY A 180 -1.69 9.24 -1.29
N PHE A 181 -0.98 9.64 -2.34
CA PHE A 181 0.36 10.24 -2.25
C PHE A 181 0.74 11.00 -3.51
N VAL A 182 1.79 11.84 -3.41
CA VAL A 182 2.42 12.48 -4.57
C VAL A 182 3.70 11.72 -4.93
N MET A 183 3.96 11.53 -6.23
CA MET A 183 5.15 10.85 -6.72
C MET A 183 6.12 11.82 -7.40
N ILE A 184 7.38 11.76 -7.01
CA ILE A 184 8.50 12.48 -7.60
C ILE A 184 9.52 11.47 -8.12
N HIS A 185 9.94 11.61 -9.38
CA HIS A 185 11.08 10.90 -9.93
C HIS A 185 12.28 11.86 -9.96
N PHE A 186 13.22 11.64 -9.06
CA PHE A 186 14.36 12.53 -8.88
C PHE A 186 15.59 12.05 -9.64
N GLN A 187 16.26 13.00 -10.30
CA GLN A 187 17.60 12.87 -10.83
C GLN A 187 18.39 14.12 -10.46
N ALA A 188 19.67 13.96 -10.13
CA ALA A 188 20.52 15.06 -9.66
C ALA A 188 21.02 15.99 -10.79
N ASN A 189 20.18 16.26 -11.80
CA ASN A 189 20.48 17.24 -12.85
C ASN A 189 19.66 18.53 -12.68
N ASP A 190 20.16 19.63 -13.22
CA ASP A 190 19.58 20.95 -12.99
C ASP A 190 18.19 21.12 -13.60
N LYS A 191 17.88 20.45 -14.72
CA LYS A 191 16.54 20.51 -15.33
C LYS A 191 15.49 19.92 -14.39
N VAL A 192 15.76 18.74 -13.83
CA VAL A 192 14.83 18.06 -12.89
C VAL A 192 14.72 18.86 -11.60
N LYS A 193 15.85 19.32 -11.03
CA LYS A 193 15.84 20.16 -9.82
C LYS A 193 14.97 21.40 -10.01
N ASN A 194 15.17 22.13 -11.12
CA ASN A 194 14.41 23.35 -11.42
C ASN A 194 12.92 23.09 -11.60
N VAL A 195 12.53 21.99 -12.27
CA VAL A 195 11.13 21.62 -12.40
C VAL A 195 10.47 21.36 -11.04
N ILE A 196 11.15 20.60 -10.17
CA ILE A 196 10.65 20.27 -8.83
C ILE A 196 10.56 21.53 -7.95
N THR A 197 11.64 22.31 -7.86
CA THR A 197 11.67 23.52 -7.00
C THR A 197 10.67 24.56 -7.47
N SER A 198 10.57 24.84 -8.78
CA SER A 198 9.60 25.79 -9.31
C SER A 198 8.16 25.40 -8.99
N ALA A 199 7.83 24.10 -9.09
CA ALA A 199 6.50 23.62 -8.77
C ALA A 199 6.19 23.71 -7.26
N LEU A 200 7.15 23.32 -6.40
CA LEU A 200 6.99 23.39 -4.95
C LEU A 200 6.91 24.85 -4.45
N ASP A 201 7.73 25.76 -5.00
CA ASP A 201 7.70 27.18 -4.66
C ASP A 201 6.39 27.85 -5.11
N SER A 202 5.90 27.50 -6.30
CA SER A 202 4.58 27.95 -6.77
C SER A 202 3.47 27.48 -5.83
N ALA A 203 3.49 26.22 -5.40
CA ALA A 203 2.54 25.68 -4.45
C ALA A 203 2.67 26.33 -3.06
N LYS A 204 3.91 26.58 -2.59
CA LYS A 204 4.18 27.27 -1.33
C LYS A 204 3.62 28.69 -1.31
N GLY A 205 3.62 29.39 -2.45
CA GLY A 205 2.98 30.69 -2.62
C GLY A 205 1.43 30.63 -2.63
N LYS A 206 0.84 29.44 -2.72
CA LYS A 206 -0.61 29.22 -2.89
C LYS A 206 -1.17 28.22 -1.87
N MET A 207 -0.76 28.29 -0.60
CA MET A 207 -1.08 27.28 0.43
C MET A 207 -2.57 27.09 0.74
N SER A 208 -3.44 27.98 0.31
CA SER A 208 -4.91 27.87 0.41
C SER A 208 -5.58 27.48 -0.91
N SER A 209 -4.82 27.20 -1.96
CA SER A 209 -5.37 26.85 -3.27
C SER A 209 -6.06 25.49 -3.26
N THR A 210 -7.22 25.45 -3.90
CA THR A 210 -7.97 24.22 -4.20
C THR A 210 -7.89 23.84 -5.68
N GLU A 211 -7.08 24.56 -6.48
CA GLU A 211 -6.89 24.26 -7.90
C GLU A 211 -6.29 22.85 -8.07
N PRO A 212 -6.89 21.97 -8.91
CA PRO A 212 -6.40 20.60 -9.13
C PRO A 212 -4.92 20.49 -9.53
N LYS A 213 -4.40 21.50 -10.23
CA LYS A 213 -2.98 21.57 -10.67
C LYS A 213 -2.00 21.87 -9.53
N VAL A 214 -2.47 22.38 -8.41
CA VAL A 214 -1.63 22.87 -7.31
C VAL A 214 -1.92 22.14 -6.02
N LEU A 215 -3.17 21.79 -5.76
CA LEU A 215 -3.66 21.18 -4.52
C LEU A 215 -2.83 19.98 -4.04
N PRO A 216 -2.44 19.01 -4.90
CA PRO A 216 -1.67 17.86 -4.44
C PRO A 216 -0.33 18.26 -3.82
N LEU A 217 0.35 19.24 -4.39
CA LEU A 217 1.60 19.77 -3.84
C LEU A 217 1.39 20.56 -2.55
N VAL A 218 0.30 21.30 -2.45
CA VAL A 218 -0.07 22.00 -1.20
C VAL A 218 -0.30 20.97 -0.09
N LEU A 219 -1.02 19.89 -0.34
CA LEU A 219 -1.24 18.83 0.64
C LEU A 219 0.07 18.14 1.05
N ALA A 220 0.96 17.88 0.09
CA ALA A 220 2.29 17.34 0.35
C ALA A 220 3.13 18.30 1.21
N LEU A 221 3.17 19.60 0.86
CA LEU A 221 3.88 20.64 1.62
C LEU A 221 3.32 20.82 3.05
N GLN A 222 2.04 20.55 3.27
CA GLN A 222 1.41 20.54 4.59
C GLN A 222 1.68 19.25 5.38
N GLY A 223 2.28 18.21 4.75
CA GLY A 223 2.45 16.88 5.32
C GLY A 223 1.15 16.10 5.49
N LYS A 224 0.08 16.48 4.78
CA LYS A 224 -1.22 15.80 4.82
C LYS A 224 -1.24 14.53 3.97
N VAL A 225 -0.48 14.51 2.89
CA VAL A 225 -0.26 13.32 2.05
C VAL A 225 1.23 13.03 1.97
N PRO A 226 1.64 11.74 1.94
CA PRO A 226 3.05 11.38 1.77
C PRO A 226 3.55 11.73 0.37
N THR A 227 4.87 11.89 0.27
CA THR A 227 5.57 12.13 -0.99
C THR A 227 6.53 10.99 -1.23
N PHE A 228 6.21 10.14 -2.19
CA PHE A 228 7.06 9.05 -2.63
C PHE A 228 8.10 9.59 -3.62
N VAL A 229 9.36 9.27 -3.41
CA VAL A 229 10.43 9.77 -4.26
C VAL A 229 11.29 8.62 -4.76
N LEU A 230 11.30 8.44 -6.07
CA LEU A 230 12.21 7.51 -6.73
C LEU A 230 13.59 8.16 -6.85
N CYS A 231 14.58 7.53 -6.27
CA CYS A 231 16.01 7.91 -6.32
C CYS A 231 16.86 6.67 -6.53
N ASN A 232 17.86 6.76 -7.44
CA ASN A 232 18.61 5.58 -7.87
C ASN A 232 20.00 5.40 -7.20
N SER A 233 20.52 6.41 -6.51
CA SER A 233 21.87 6.32 -5.94
C SER A 233 22.01 7.12 -4.63
N PRO A 234 23.03 6.79 -3.80
CA PRO A 234 23.33 7.54 -2.59
C PRO A 234 23.58 9.03 -2.83
N GLY A 235 24.25 9.37 -3.91
CA GLY A 235 24.53 10.76 -4.31
C GLY A 235 23.22 11.51 -4.62
N GLU A 236 22.33 10.90 -5.38
CA GLU A 236 21.00 11.49 -5.67
C GLU A 236 20.18 11.68 -4.41
N ILE A 237 20.18 10.70 -3.49
CA ILE A 237 19.48 10.83 -2.21
C ILE A 237 20.00 12.05 -1.43
N LEU A 238 21.31 12.22 -1.29
CA LEU A 238 21.89 13.38 -0.60
C LEU A 238 21.53 14.70 -1.27
N HIS A 239 21.57 14.75 -2.61
CA HIS A 239 21.14 15.93 -3.37
C HIS A 239 19.65 16.23 -3.19
N LEU A 240 18.80 15.22 -3.21
CA LEU A 240 17.36 15.33 -2.95
C LEU A 240 17.10 15.92 -1.55
N LEU A 241 17.74 15.34 -0.52
CA LEU A 241 17.55 15.75 0.86
C LEU A 241 17.95 17.21 1.09
N LYS A 242 19.03 17.66 0.41
CA LYS A 242 19.43 19.08 0.40
C LYS A 242 18.41 19.95 -0.34
N LEU A 243 17.92 19.50 -1.50
CA LEU A 243 16.94 20.24 -2.29
C LEU A 243 15.64 20.45 -1.53
N LEU A 244 15.17 19.43 -0.79
CA LEU A 244 13.90 19.46 -0.08
C LEU A 244 13.99 20.03 1.35
N GLU A 245 15.17 20.45 1.80
CA GLU A 245 15.35 21.04 3.14
C GLU A 245 14.42 22.24 3.44
N PRO A 246 14.11 23.16 2.49
CA PRO A 246 13.14 24.25 2.69
C PRO A 246 11.69 23.80 2.84
N TYR A 247 11.38 22.52 2.56
CA TYR A 247 10.03 21.94 2.56
C TYR A 247 9.89 20.87 3.65
N ASN A 248 10.35 21.16 4.85
CA ASN A 248 10.58 20.23 5.96
C ASN A 248 9.33 19.57 6.57
N LYS A 249 8.12 19.99 6.19
CA LYS A 249 6.86 19.35 6.61
C LYS A 249 6.46 18.18 5.70
N MET A 250 7.09 18.03 4.53
CA MET A 250 6.79 16.94 3.61
C MET A 250 7.15 15.60 4.27
N LYS A 251 6.23 14.64 4.19
CA LYS A 251 6.45 13.27 4.63
C LYS A 251 7.07 12.47 3.48
N LEU A 252 8.39 12.40 3.45
CA LEU A 252 9.11 11.71 2.39
C LEU A 252 9.12 10.19 2.61
N VAL A 253 8.95 9.43 1.53
CA VAL A 253 9.16 7.98 1.45
C VAL A 253 10.08 7.74 0.26
N LEU A 254 11.25 7.16 0.47
CA LEU A 254 12.13 6.78 -0.64
C LEU A 254 11.63 5.47 -1.26
N VAL A 255 11.56 5.44 -2.59
CA VAL A 255 11.24 4.25 -3.35
C VAL A 255 12.45 3.87 -4.18
N GLU A 256 12.92 2.65 -4.00
CA GLU A 256 14.14 2.13 -4.62
C GLU A 256 15.39 2.98 -4.27
N GLY A 257 16.51 2.48 -4.56
CA GLY A 257 17.76 3.17 -4.30
C GLY A 257 18.82 2.11 -4.13
N ASN A 258 19.59 1.90 -5.20
CA ASN A 258 20.78 1.06 -5.11
C ASN A 258 21.70 1.64 -4.03
N GLU A 259 22.25 0.78 -3.20
CA GLU A 259 23.19 1.16 -2.16
C GLU A 259 22.66 2.18 -1.12
N THR A 260 21.34 2.23 -0.90
CA THR A 260 20.68 3.12 0.10
C THR A 260 21.31 2.98 1.50
N TYR A 261 21.85 1.80 1.82
CA TYR A 261 22.58 1.54 3.07
C TYR A 261 23.79 2.46 3.29
N ARG A 262 24.35 3.07 2.24
CA ARG A 262 25.48 4.01 2.35
C ARG A 262 25.08 5.38 2.91
N VAL A 263 23.79 5.72 2.92
CA VAL A 263 23.27 7.01 3.42
C VAL A 263 22.39 6.85 4.66
N THR A 264 22.46 5.71 5.32
CA THR A 264 21.65 5.32 6.48
C THR A 264 21.59 6.41 7.58
N LYS A 265 22.74 7.05 7.88
CA LYS A 265 22.81 8.13 8.89
C LYS A 265 21.87 9.29 8.58
N GLU A 266 21.76 9.70 7.33
CA GLU A 266 20.85 10.79 6.93
C GLU A 266 19.38 10.33 6.95
N LEU A 267 19.11 9.08 6.59
CA LEU A 267 17.76 8.50 6.65
C LEU A 267 17.24 8.43 8.08
N VAL A 268 18.05 7.92 9.01
CA VAL A 268 17.72 7.85 10.44
C VAL A 268 17.50 9.25 11.02
N LYS A 269 18.46 10.18 10.79
CA LYS A 269 18.39 11.56 11.28
C LYS A 269 17.09 12.26 10.87
N ARG A 270 16.61 12.00 9.66
CA ARG A 270 15.41 12.64 9.09
C ARG A 270 14.16 11.77 9.19
N LYS A 271 14.26 10.56 9.76
CA LYS A 271 13.20 9.56 9.90
C LYS A 271 12.52 9.24 8.56
N ILE A 272 13.32 9.07 7.51
CA ILE A 272 12.82 8.79 6.17
C ILE A 272 12.71 7.28 5.98
N PRO A 273 11.50 6.73 5.77
CA PRO A 273 11.31 5.32 5.48
C PRO A 273 11.68 5.00 4.03
N VAL A 274 11.97 3.73 3.78
CA VAL A 274 12.43 3.25 2.46
C VAL A 274 11.62 2.06 2.00
N VAL A 275 11.17 2.07 0.75
CA VAL A 275 10.58 0.93 0.05
C VAL A 275 11.65 0.23 -0.77
N LEU A 276 11.87 -1.06 -0.53
CA LEU A 276 12.91 -1.88 -1.14
C LEU A 276 12.33 -3.09 -1.88
N PRO A 277 12.97 -3.57 -2.95
CA PRO A 277 12.61 -4.84 -3.55
C PRO A 277 13.00 -6.03 -2.65
N ALA A 278 12.23 -7.12 -2.74
CA ALA A 278 12.49 -8.37 -2.02
C ALA A 278 13.66 -9.14 -2.68
N GLN A 279 14.88 -8.64 -2.51
CA GLN A 279 16.07 -9.25 -3.12
C GLN A 279 17.31 -9.15 -2.22
N ILE A 280 18.21 -10.09 -2.41
CA ILE A 280 19.60 -10.00 -1.94
C ILE A 280 20.41 -9.32 -3.03
N GLU A 281 21.12 -8.26 -2.68
CA GLU A 281 21.97 -7.51 -3.61
C GLU A 281 23.42 -8.02 -3.57
N PHE A 282 24.21 -7.57 -4.53
CA PHE A 282 25.65 -7.74 -4.50
C PHE A 282 26.30 -6.38 -4.25
N GLU A 283 27.31 -6.35 -3.39
CA GLU A 283 28.12 -5.16 -3.22
C GLU A 283 28.77 -4.81 -4.56
N SER A 284 28.74 -3.52 -4.92
CA SER A 284 29.22 -3.04 -6.22
C SER A 284 30.63 -3.51 -6.53
N ASN A 285 30.81 -4.10 -7.70
CA ASN A 285 32.07 -4.66 -8.21
C ASN A 285 32.65 -5.83 -7.38
N THR A 286 31.83 -6.50 -6.57
CA THR A 286 32.23 -7.67 -5.77
C THR A 286 31.28 -8.84 -5.99
N ARG A 287 31.61 -10.00 -5.40
CA ARG A 287 30.72 -11.16 -5.29
C ARG A 287 30.08 -11.25 -3.90
N THR A 288 30.28 -10.25 -3.06
CA THR A 288 29.74 -10.22 -1.70
C THR A 288 28.24 -9.96 -1.76
N ARG A 289 27.47 -10.91 -1.22
CA ARG A 289 26.01 -10.75 -1.08
C ARG A 289 25.70 -9.89 0.13
N ILE A 290 24.81 -8.94 -0.03
CA ILE A 290 24.34 -8.04 1.03
C ILE A 290 22.82 -8.08 1.13
N ASN A 291 22.32 -8.06 2.36
CA ASN A 291 20.91 -7.96 2.68
C ASN A 291 20.62 -6.49 3.05
N VAL A 292 20.28 -5.66 2.06
CA VAL A 292 20.02 -4.22 2.29
C VAL A 292 18.83 -4.00 3.24
N PRO A 293 17.68 -4.70 3.11
CA PRO A 293 16.60 -4.63 4.10
C PRO A 293 17.07 -4.88 5.54
N ARG A 294 17.93 -5.88 5.76
CA ARG A 294 18.51 -6.15 7.08
C ARG A 294 19.36 -4.97 7.57
N MET A 295 20.28 -4.47 6.74
CA MET A 295 21.19 -3.40 7.12
C MET A 295 20.44 -2.11 7.50
N LEU A 296 19.40 -1.75 6.76
CA LEU A 296 18.55 -0.59 7.08
C LEU A 296 17.74 -0.82 8.35
N ALA A 297 17.17 -2.02 8.53
CA ALA A 297 16.40 -2.36 9.73
C ALA A 297 17.27 -2.35 11.01
N GLU A 298 18.49 -2.91 10.94
CA GLU A 298 19.46 -2.88 12.06
C GLU A 298 19.87 -1.45 12.42
N ALA A 299 19.84 -0.52 11.47
CA ALA A 299 20.08 0.90 11.69
C ALA A 299 18.81 1.69 12.04
N GLU A 300 17.71 1.02 12.38
CA GLU A 300 16.43 1.64 12.77
C GLU A 300 15.75 2.48 11.66
N VAL A 301 16.10 2.26 10.41
CA VAL A 301 15.34 2.80 9.29
C VAL A 301 14.07 1.99 9.09
N LYS A 302 12.90 2.63 9.09
CA LYS A 302 11.64 1.95 8.76
C LYS A 302 11.67 1.51 7.30
N ILE A 303 11.48 0.22 7.06
CA ILE A 303 11.48 -0.35 5.72
C ILE A 303 10.09 -0.92 5.37
N ALA A 304 9.72 -0.82 4.10
CA ALA A 304 8.70 -1.64 3.46
C ALA A 304 9.33 -2.44 2.34
N ILE A 305 8.83 -3.64 2.11
CA ILE A 305 9.37 -4.52 1.07
C ILE A 305 8.27 -4.77 0.05
N ARG A 306 8.61 -4.59 -1.24
CA ARG A 306 7.77 -4.87 -2.39
C ARG A 306 8.28 -6.09 -3.16
N PRO A 307 7.47 -6.71 -4.04
CA PRO A 307 7.96 -7.73 -4.95
C PRO A 307 9.22 -7.29 -5.70
N GLU A 308 10.16 -8.24 -5.91
CA GLU A 308 11.39 -7.98 -6.67
C GLU A 308 11.07 -7.44 -8.06
N PHE A 309 10.09 -8.09 -8.73
CA PHE A 309 9.59 -7.65 -10.03
C PHE A 309 8.12 -7.25 -9.90
N ASP A 310 7.74 -6.11 -10.47
CA ASP A 310 6.35 -5.62 -10.49
C ASP A 310 5.56 -6.29 -11.62
N ASN A 311 5.43 -7.60 -11.52
CA ASN A 311 4.63 -8.46 -12.40
C ASN A 311 4.01 -9.60 -11.58
N VAL A 312 3.14 -10.38 -12.19
CA VAL A 312 2.41 -11.46 -11.51
C VAL A 312 3.37 -12.48 -10.87
N ALA A 313 4.37 -12.93 -11.59
CA ALA A 313 5.33 -13.90 -11.07
C ALA A 313 6.13 -13.37 -9.85
N GLY A 314 6.49 -12.08 -9.86
CA GLY A 314 7.15 -11.44 -8.72
C GLY A 314 6.25 -11.36 -7.49
N HIS A 315 4.94 -11.16 -7.68
CA HIS A 315 3.98 -11.18 -6.57
C HIS A 315 3.75 -12.61 -6.05
N GLU A 316 3.63 -13.60 -6.91
CA GLU A 316 3.47 -15.01 -6.52
C GLU A 316 4.70 -15.56 -5.76
N ASP A 317 5.89 -15.08 -6.09
CA ASP A 317 7.16 -15.48 -5.45
C ASP A 317 7.49 -14.67 -4.17
N PHE A 318 6.67 -13.69 -3.83
CA PHE A 318 7.02 -12.67 -2.83
C PHE A 318 7.31 -13.24 -1.44
N LEU A 319 6.40 -14.04 -0.84
CA LEU A 319 6.61 -14.60 0.50
C LEU A 319 7.86 -15.48 0.56
N ARG A 320 8.13 -16.27 -0.48
CA ARG A 320 9.38 -17.05 -0.58
C ARG A 320 10.63 -16.15 -0.55
N LYS A 321 10.59 -15.02 -1.26
CA LYS A 321 11.67 -14.03 -1.24
C LYS A 321 11.83 -13.37 0.13
N ILE A 322 10.74 -13.09 0.84
CA ILE A 322 10.81 -12.59 2.22
C ILE A 322 11.45 -13.63 3.14
N ALA A 323 11.06 -14.91 3.02
CA ALA A 323 11.71 -16.00 3.78
C ALA A 323 13.21 -16.10 3.49
N GLU A 324 13.66 -15.87 2.24
CA GLU A 324 15.09 -15.81 1.89
C GLU A 324 15.80 -14.65 2.59
N LEU A 325 15.19 -13.45 2.65
CA LEU A 325 15.74 -12.31 3.38
C LEU A 325 15.87 -12.59 4.88
N VAL A 326 14.87 -13.24 5.48
CA VAL A 326 14.90 -13.66 6.90
C VAL A 326 16.00 -14.69 7.13
N LYS A 327 16.09 -15.71 6.27
CA LYS A 327 17.17 -16.73 6.33
C LYS A 327 18.56 -16.07 6.20
N SER A 328 18.64 -14.93 5.50
CA SER A 328 19.87 -14.14 5.34
C SER A 328 20.05 -13.07 6.43
N GLY A 329 19.29 -13.17 7.56
CA GLY A 329 19.48 -12.40 8.77
C GLY A 329 18.54 -11.21 9.00
N LEU A 330 17.56 -10.96 8.14
CA LEU A 330 16.51 -9.97 8.45
C LEU A 330 15.68 -10.47 9.62
N ASN A 331 15.46 -9.62 10.63
CA ASN A 331 14.61 -9.96 11.77
C ASN A 331 13.20 -10.34 11.31
N ARG A 332 12.67 -11.48 11.81
CA ARG A 332 11.39 -12.06 11.40
C ARG A 332 10.21 -11.12 11.65
N GLU A 333 10.16 -10.48 12.81
CA GLU A 333 9.07 -9.56 13.16
C GLU A 333 9.14 -8.26 12.33
N ILE A 334 10.35 -7.77 12.03
CA ILE A 334 10.52 -6.63 11.12
C ILE A 334 10.10 -7.02 9.70
N ALA A 335 10.41 -8.24 9.24
CA ALA A 335 9.99 -8.72 7.92
C ALA A 335 8.46 -8.75 7.79
N LYS A 336 7.74 -9.29 8.79
CA LYS A 336 6.26 -9.27 8.82
C LYS A 336 5.70 -7.84 8.76
N LYS A 337 6.25 -6.93 9.58
CA LYS A 337 5.86 -5.52 9.57
C LYS A 337 6.16 -4.85 8.24
N ALA A 338 7.27 -5.18 7.59
CA ALA A 338 7.71 -4.59 6.34
C ALA A 338 6.85 -4.96 5.11
N ILE A 339 6.00 -5.99 5.23
CA ILE A 339 5.08 -6.43 4.17
C ILE A 339 3.61 -6.15 4.49
N THR A 340 3.31 -5.56 5.65
CA THR A 340 1.95 -5.33 6.15
C THR A 340 1.78 -3.91 6.70
N ILE A 341 2.12 -3.66 7.98
CA ILE A 341 1.84 -2.39 8.66
C ILE A 341 2.77 -1.25 8.21
N HIS A 342 4.07 -1.49 8.00
CA HIS A 342 4.97 -0.42 7.57
C HIS A 342 4.59 0.18 6.21
N PRO A 343 4.29 -0.61 5.14
CA PRO A 343 3.78 -0.03 3.91
C PRO A 343 2.43 0.67 4.08
N ALA A 344 1.54 0.19 4.96
CA ALA A 344 0.29 0.87 5.27
C ALA A 344 0.54 2.26 5.92
N GLU A 345 1.50 2.35 6.87
CA GLU A 345 1.93 3.62 7.48
C GLU A 345 2.54 4.58 6.45
N MET A 346 3.38 4.07 5.53
CA MET A 346 3.97 4.88 4.46
C MET A 346 2.91 5.43 3.50
N LEU A 347 1.84 4.67 3.26
CA LEU A 347 0.70 5.09 2.46
C LEU A 347 -0.31 5.95 3.25
N GLY A 348 -0.18 6.03 4.58
CA GLY A 348 -1.09 6.79 5.45
C GLY A 348 -2.45 6.14 5.65
N ILE A 349 -2.53 4.82 5.55
CA ILE A 349 -3.77 4.01 5.71
C ILE A 349 -3.70 3.01 6.86
N ASP A 350 -2.70 3.12 7.72
CA ASP A 350 -2.47 2.25 8.88
C ASP A 350 -3.61 2.28 9.91
N TYR A 351 -4.42 3.33 9.90
CA TYR A 351 -5.64 3.42 10.71
C TYR A 351 -6.74 2.43 10.27
N ARG A 352 -6.64 1.86 9.06
CA ARG A 352 -7.59 0.89 8.49
C ARG A 352 -6.98 -0.47 8.21
N LEU A 353 -5.71 -0.53 7.78
CA LEU A 353 -5.09 -1.69 7.13
C LEU A 353 -3.71 -1.99 7.70
N GLY A 354 -3.15 -3.15 7.36
CA GLY A 354 -1.78 -3.54 7.65
C GLY A 354 -1.58 -4.31 8.96
N SER A 355 -2.61 -4.48 9.78
CA SER A 355 -2.58 -5.32 10.99
C SER A 355 -3.98 -5.79 11.37
N LEU A 356 -4.07 -6.78 12.25
CA LEU A 356 -5.33 -7.29 12.77
C LEU A 356 -5.61 -6.64 14.13
N ASP A 357 -6.05 -5.39 14.10
CA ASP A 357 -6.46 -4.66 15.31
C ASP A 357 -7.97 -4.33 15.25
N VAL A 358 -8.60 -4.23 16.41
CA VAL A 358 -10.01 -3.83 16.52
C VAL A 358 -10.27 -2.49 15.84
N GLY A 359 -11.33 -2.42 15.04
CA GLY A 359 -11.73 -1.25 14.27
C GLY A 359 -11.14 -1.18 12.85
N LYS A 360 -10.12 -1.97 12.54
CA LYS A 360 -9.56 -2.04 11.18
C LYS A 360 -10.43 -2.89 10.26
N ASP A 361 -10.25 -2.69 8.97
CA ASP A 361 -10.91 -3.48 7.93
C ASP A 361 -10.43 -4.94 8.01
N ALA A 362 -11.34 -5.88 7.87
CA ALA A 362 -11.05 -7.31 7.93
C ALA A 362 -10.40 -7.79 6.62
N ASN A 363 -9.19 -7.31 6.37
CA ASN A 363 -8.31 -7.71 5.27
C ASN A 363 -7.29 -8.70 5.79
N LEU A 364 -7.51 -10.00 5.57
CA LEU A 364 -6.70 -11.06 6.15
C LEU A 364 -6.48 -12.24 5.21
N LEU A 365 -5.49 -13.03 5.54
CA LEU A 365 -5.11 -14.27 4.88
C LEU A 365 -5.34 -15.44 5.83
N ILE A 366 -5.84 -16.55 5.30
CA ILE A 366 -5.84 -17.85 5.96
C ILE A 366 -4.73 -18.66 5.34
N LEU A 367 -3.74 -19.02 6.14
CA LEU A 367 -2.49 -19.65 5.72
C LEU A 367 -2.37 -21.07 6.27
N SER A 368 -1.71 -21.98 5.53
CA SER A 368 -1.41 -23.33 6.00
C SER A 368 -0.34 -23.40 7.11
N GLY A 369 0.30 -22.27 7.45
CA GLY A 369 1.35 -22.19 8.46
C GLY A 369 1.85 -20.74 8.63
N ASP A 370 3.05 -20.58 9.20
CA ASP A 370 3.65 -19.25 9.37
C ASP A 370 3.95 -18.60 7.99
N PRO A 371 3.61 -17.32 7.77
CA PRO A 371 3.76 -16.64 6.48
C PRO A 371 5.21 -16.61 5.96
N LEU A 372 6.20 -16.78 6.82
CA LEU A 372 7.62 -16.73 6.45
C LEU A 372 8.27 -18.11 6.36
N ASP A 373 7.50 -19.19 6.39
CA ASP A 373 7.97 -20.54 6.15
C ASP A 373 7.77 -20.93 4.70
N VAL A 374 8.80 -21.51 4.07
CA VAL A 374 8.87 -21.76 2.63
C VAL A 374 7.75 -22.68 2.10
N GLY A 375 7.17 -23.52 2.95
CA GLY A 375 6.10 -24.46 2.58
C GLY A 375 4.69 -23.90 2.79
N THR A 376 4.55 -22.68 3.31
CA THR A 376 3.24 -22.10 3.62
C THR A 376 2.52 -21.68 2.35
N THR A 377 1.25 -22.09 2.24
CA THR A 377 0.32 -21.70 1.17
C THR A 377 -0.71 -20.72 1.68
N ILE A 378 -1.27 -19.93 0.77
CA ILE A 378 -2.42 -19.07 1.03
C ILE A 378 -3.66 -19.84 0.63
N ASP A 379 -4.47 -20.23 1.59
CA ASP A 379 -5.69 -21.01 1.34
C ASP A 379 -6.86 -20.08 0.98
N LYS A 380 -7.02 -18.97 1.72
CA LYS A 380 -8.07 -17.98 1.45
C LYS A 380 -7.56 -16.56 1.64
N VAL A 381 -8.16 -15.63 0.90
CA VAL A 381 -7.95 -14.19 1.05
C VAL A 381 -9.30 -13.54 1.33
N MET A 382 -9.35 -12.75 2.39
CA MET A 382 -10.54 -12.00 2.79
C MET A 382 -10.25 -10.49 2.68
N ILE A 383 -11.20 -9.75 2.13
CA ILE A 383 -11.19 -8.28 2.08
C ILE A 383 -12.53 -7.76 2.60
N GLU A 384 -12.48 -6.89 3.60
CA GLU A 384 -13.66 -6.32 4.27
C GLU A 384 -14.67 -7.40 4.65
N GLY A 385 -14.18 -8.49 5.27
CA GLY A 385 -15.02 -9.60 5.74
C GLY A 385 -15.50 -10.56 4.65
N LYS A 386 -15.22 -10.32 3.38
CA LYS A 386 -15.63 -11.18 2.26
C LYS A 386 -14.47 -12.01 1.74
N ILE A 387 -14.68 -13.31 1.54
CA ILE A 387 -13.71 -14.17 0.86
C ILE A 387 -13.70 -13.79 -0.62
N VAL A 388 -12.55 -13.28 -1.10
CA VAL A 388 -12.35 -12.81 -2.47
C VAL A 388 -11.48 -13.75 -3.30
N HIS A 389 -10.78 -14.67 -2.63
CA HIS A 389 -10.01 -15.74 -3.26
C HIS A 389 -9.97 -16.96 -2.34
N GLU A 390 -10.08 -18.13 -2.94
CA GLU A 390 -9.92 -19.45 -2.31
C GLU A 390 -9.06 -20.31 -3.23
N ALA A 391 -8.02 -20.94 -2.67
CA ALA A 391 -7.17 -21.84 -3.38
C ALA A 391 -7.95 -23.11 -3.78
N PRO A 392 -7.68 -23.70 -4.97
CA PRO A 392 -8.40 -24.88 -5.45
C PRO A 392 -8.18 -26.14 -4.62
#